data_d82210facf77dc5999db5a4b094d2ebb
#
_entry.id   d82210facf77dc5999db5a4b094d2ebb
#
_cell.length_a   1.000
_cell.length_b   1.000
_cell.length_c   1.000
_cell.angle_alpha   90.00
_cell.angle_beta   90.00
_cell.angle_gamma   90.00
#
_symmetry.space_group_name_H-M   'P 1'
#
loop_
_entity.id
_entity.type
_entity.pdbx_description
1 polymer ?
#
loop_
_entity_poly.entity_id
_entity_poly.type
_entity_poly.pdbx_seq_one_letter_code
_entity_poly.pdbx_strand_id
1 'polypeptide(L)'
;MSRVECDKARCSGCLACIVACLDQHYDEADEYAVPARIYEMKKSGDSDLEIYVTRSCLHCEEAACLKVCRYGALKRDERGFVIPVRENCKGCKMCLKACPYDVPRFDSEGKIVKCDGCSVRVAMGLEPACIKACNTGALKLV
;
A
#
# COMPACT_ATOMS: atom_id res chain seq x y z
N MET A 1 -15.16 -4.07 -5.27
CA MET A 1 -13.76 -4.27 -4.84
C MET A 1 -13.27 -3.02 -4.13
N SER A 2 -12.59 -3.17 -3.01
CA SER A 2 -12.16 -2.03 -2.21
C SER A 2 -10.68 -1.72 -2.43
N ARG A 3 -10.35 -0.44 -2.55
CA ARG A 3 -8.99 0.06 -2.65
C ARG A 3 -8.92 1.49 -2.14
N VAL A 4 -7.73 1.95 -1.80
CA VAL A 4 -7.53 3.34 -1.37
C VAL A 4 -7.05 4.15 -2.57
N GLU A 5 -7.82 5.15 -2.94
CA GLU A 5 -7.48 6.08 -4.02
C GLU A 5 -7.04 7.43 -3.46
N CYS A 6 -6.12 8.09 -4.17
CA CYS A 6 -5.61 9.41 -3.81
C CYS A 6 -6.03 10.44 -4.85
N ASP A 7 -6.73 11.47 -4.39
CA ASP A 7 -7.03 12.64 -5.22
C ASP A 7 -5.81 13.57 -5.19
N LYS A 8 -5.04 13.55 -6.26
CA LYS A 8 -3.81 14.35 -6.38
C LYS A 8 -4.04 15.85 -6.32
N ALA A 9 -5.26 16.32 -6.59
CA ALA A 9 -5.60 17.74 -6.47
C ALA A 9 -5.67 18.18 -5.01
N ARG A 10 -5.90 17.25 -4.08
CA ARG A 10 -6.01 17.50 -2.64
C ARG A 10 -4.78 17.12 -1.85
N CYS A 11 -3.91 16.28 -2.42
CA CYS A 11 -2.71 15.81 -1.72
C CYS A 11 -1.71 16.95 -1.54
N SER A 12 -1.29 17.21 -0.30
CA SER A 12 -0.32 18.25 0.04
C SER A 12 1.13 17.74 0.15
N GLY A 13 1.34 16.43 0.02
CA GLY A 13 2.68 15.84 0.18
C GLY A 13 3.16 15.78 1.62
N CYS A 14 2.28 15.85 2.60
CA CYS A 14 2.65 15.91 4.03
C CYS A 14 3.19 14.59 4.59
N LEU A 15 3.04 13.47 3.89
CA LEU A 15 3.49 12.14 4.27
C LEU A 15 2.81 11.53 5.51
N ALA A 16 1.77 12.15 6.05
CA ALA A 16 1.06 11.63 7.22
C ALA A 16 0.50 10.22 6.98
N CYS A 17 0.03 9.94 5.78
CA CYS A 17 -0.48 8.62 5.38
C CYS A 17 0.61 7.54 5.43
N ILE A 18 1.83 7.88 5.05
CA ILE A 18 2.97 6.96 5.07
C ILE A 18 3.37 6.63 6.51
N VAL A 19 3.44 7.66 7.36
CA VAL A 19 3.73 7.48 8.79
C VAL A 19 2.64 6.65 9.46
N ALA A 20 1.38 6.93 9.15
CA ALA A 20 0.25 6.16 9.70
C ALA A 20 0.30 4.69 9.29
N CYS A 21 0.69 4.42 8.05
CA CYS A 21 0.85 3.05 7.54
C CYS A 21 1.96 2.31 8.29
N LEU A 22 3.09 2.97 8.53
CA LEU A 22 4.19 2.41 9.32
C LEU A 22 3.76 2.13 10.75
N ASP A 23 3.12 3.09 11.40
CA ASP A 23 2.66 2.97 12.77
C ASP A 23 1.66 1.83 12.96
N GLN A 24 0.75 1.64 11.99
CA GLN A 24 -0.27 0.59 12.04
C GLN A 24 0.31 -0.81 11.88
N HIS A 25 1.36 -0.97 11.06
CA HIS A 25 1.83 -2.29 10.62
C HIS A 25 3.14 -2.74 11.25
N TYR A 26 3.81 -1.89 12.02
CA TYR A 26 5.05 -2.23 12.70
C TYR A 26 4.96 -1.90 14.18
N ASP A 27 5.49 -2.80 15.00
CA ASP A 27 5.65 -2.58 16.44
C ASP A 27 6.98 -1.86 16.67
N GLU A 28 6.93 -0.74 17.35
CA GLU A 28 8.09 0.08 17.72
C GLU A 28 9.03 0.49 16.57
N ALA A 29 10.04 1.26 16.89
CA ALA A 29 10.93 1.85 15.89
C ALA A 29 11.85 0.84 15.21
N ASP A 30 11.34 0.14 14.21
CA ASP A 30 12.18 -0.58 13.27
C ASP A 30 12.72 0.44 12.25
N GLU A 31 13.98 0.81 12.37
CA GLU A 31 14.61 1.78 11.48
C GLU A 31 14.67 1.32 10.02
N TYR A 32 14.44 0.03 9.79
CA TYR A 32 14.42 -0.57 8.46
C TYR A 32 13.00 -0.86 7.96
N ALA A 33 11.99 -0.37 8.66
CA ALA A 33 10.60 -0.57 8.26
C ALA A 33 10.33 0.08 6.92
N VAL A 34 9.71 -0.68 6.01
CA VAL A 34 9.35 -0.22 4.67
C VAL A 34 7.86 0.06 4.64
N PRO A 35 7.42 1.28 4.28
CA PRO A 35 6.00 1.55 4.18
C PRO A 35 5.39 0.84 2.97
N ALA A 36 4.19 0.29 3.15
CA ALA A 36 3.43 -0.32 2.08
C ALA A 36 2.86 0.74 1.12
N ARG A 37 2.69 1.95 1.59
CA ARG A 37 2.23 3.08 0.79
C ARG A 37 3.40 3.81 0.16
N ILE A 38 3.26 4.22 -1.10
CA ILE A 38 4.32 4.78 -1.92
C ILE A 38 4.05 6.26 -2.18
N TYR A 39 5.05 7.09 -1.94
CA TYR A 39 5.01 8.52 -2.20
C TYR A 39 5.65 8.84 -3.55
N GLU A 40 5.01 9.70 -4.31
CA GLU A 40 5.55 10.20 -5.58
C GLU A 40 5.37 11.72 -5.67
N MET A 41 6.39 12.38 -6.20
CA MET A 41 6.35 13.80 -6.52
C MET A 41 6.63 13.95 -8.02
N LYS A 42 5.76 14.67 -8.71
CA LYS A 42 5.90 14.90 -10.14
C LYS A 42 5.80 16.38 -10.44
N LYS A 43 6.60 16.87 -11.39
CA LYS A 43 6.43 18.23 -11.91
C LYS A 43 5.33 18.23 -12.95
N SER A 44 4.51 19.27 -12.91
CA SER A 44 3.40 19.46 -13.84
C SER A 44 3.88 20.19 -15.10
N GLY A 45 4.26 19.44 -16.15
CA GLY A 45 4.65 20.01 -17.44
C GLY A 45 5.77 21.05 -17.35
N ASP A 46 5.60 22.19 -18.03
CA ASP A 46 6.58 23.29 -18.05
C ASP A 46 6.45 24.24 -16.86
N SER A 47 5.53 23.97 -15.92
CA SER A 47 5.37 24.80 -14.74
C SER A 47 6.24 24.28 -13.59
N ASP A 48 6.64 25.18 -12.69
CA ASP A 48 7.36 24.85 -11.47
C ASP A 48 6.45 24.22 -10.39
N LEU A 49 5.19 23.93 -10.74
CA LEU A 49 4.24 23.32 -9.82
C LEU A 49 4.57 21.84 -9.62
N GLU A 50 4.69 21.47 -8.37
CA GLU A 50 4.88 20.09 -7.96
C GLU A 50 3.54 19.44 -7.61
N ILE A 51 3.30 18.25 -8.15
CA ILE A 51 2.12 17.45 -7.84
C ILE A 51 2.56 16.31 -6.94
N TYR A 52 1.92 16.19 -5.80
CA TYR A 52 2.16 15.12 -4.86
C TYR A 52 1.06 14.07 -4.96
N VAL A 53 1.44 12.82 -4.87
CA VAL A 53 0.48 11.71 -4.85
C VAL A 53 1.07 10.57 -4.02
N THR A 54 0.22 9.89 -3.30
CA THR A 54 0.60 8.62 -2.69
C THR A 54 -0.26 7.51 -3.27
N ARG A 55 0.32 6.34 -3.41
CA ARG A 55 -0.36 5.18 -3.96
C ARG A 55 -0.07 3.92 -3.16
N SER A 56 -0.93 2.96 -3.29
CA SER A 56 -0.77 1.65 -2.67
C SER A 56 -1.39 0.59 -3.57
N CYS A 57 -1.45 -0.64 -3.10
CA CYS A 57 -2.06 -1.74 -3.84
C CYS A 57 -3.49 -1.40 -4.25
N LEU A 58 -3.83 -1.68 -5.49
CA LEU A 58 -5.19 -1.53 -6.02
C LEU A 58 -6.08 -2.72 -5.71
N HIS A 59 -5.55 -3.78 -5.10
CA HIS A 59 -6.29 -5.02 -4.79
C HIS A 59 -7.04 -5.54 -6.01
N CYS A 60 -6.32 -5.68 -7.12
CA CYS A 60 -6.88 -6.00 -8.44
C CYS A 60 -7.76 -7.24 -8.40
N GLU A 61 -8.85 -7.21 -9.16
CA GLU A 61 -9.73 -8.37 -9.32
C GLU A 61 -8.98 -9.54 -9.95
N GLU A 62 -8.21 -9.26 -11.00
CA GLU A 62 -7.35 -10.22 -11.71
C GLU A 62 -5.91 -10.18 -11.18
N ALA A 63 -5.73 -10.25 -9.87
CA ALA A 63 -4.44 -10.06 -9.22
C ALA A 63 -3.34 -10.98 -9.77
N ALA A 64 -2.52 -10.46 -10.68
CA ALA A 64 -1.42 -11.19 -11.28
C ALA A 64 -0.40 -11.64 -10.23
N CYS A 65 -0.16 -10.81 -9.21
CA CYS A 65 0.72 -11.13 -8.10
C CYS A 65 0.25 -12.38 -7.33
N LEU A 66 -1.05 -12.49 -7.10
CA LEU A 66 -1.64 -13.64 -6.42
C LEU A 66 -1.47 -14.91 -7.24
N LYS A 67 -1.64 -14.82 -8.56
CA LYS A 67 -1.53 -15.95 -9.47
C LYS A 67 -0.11 -16.51 -9.59
N VAL A 68 0.90 -15.66 -9.47
CA VAL A 68 2.30 -16.09 -9.64
C VAL A 68 2.98 -16.54 -8.34
N CYS A 69 2.37 -16.28 -7.19
CA CYS A 69 2.96 -16.66 -5.91
C CYS A 69 2.81 -18.17 -5.65
N ARG A 70 3.92 -18.88 -5.72
CA ARG A 70 3.96 -20.35 -5.53
C ARG A 70 3.94 -20.77 -4.07
N TYR A 71 4.20 -19.83 -3.17
CA TYR A 71 4.42 -20.14 -1.75
C TYR A 71 3.22 -19.83 -0.87
N GLY A 72 2.12 -19.37 -1.46
CA GLY A 72 0.95 -18.95 -0.69
C GLY A 72 1.20 -17.71 0.17
N ALA A 73 2.11 -16.85 -0.26
CA ALA A 73 2.44 -15.62 0.47
C ALA A 73 1.43 -14.48 0.24
N LEU A 74 0.45 -14.68 -0.62
CA LEU A 74 -0.64 -13.76 -0.87
C LEU A 74 -1.96 -14.50 -0.82
N LYS A 75 -2.98 -13.87 -0.25
CA LYS A 75 -4.34 -14.42 -0.23
C LYS A 75 -5.36 -13.29 -0.39
N ARG A 76 -6.57 -13.65 -0.80
CA ARG A 76 -7.68 -12.70 -0.88
C ARG A 76 -8.60 -12.89 0.33
N ASP A 77 -8.99 -11.78 0.96
CA ASP A 77 -9.92 -11.82 2.08
C ASP A 77 -11.38 -11.71 1.60
N GLU A 78 -12.30 -11.75 2.55
CA GLU A 78 -13.75 -11.67 2.30
C GLU A 78 -14.19 -10.37 1.63
N ARG A 79 -13.40 -9.31 1.79
CA ARG A 79 -13.68 -7.97 1.24
C ARG A 79 -13.02 -7.73 -0.10
N GLY A 80 -12.26 -8.70 -0.59
CA GLY A 80 -11.53 -8.60 -1.84
C GLY A 80 -10.15 -7.99 -1.73
N PHE A 81 -9.66 -7.68 -0.53
CA PHE A 81 -8.29 -7.24 -0.34
C PHE A 81 -7.31 -8.38 -0.58
N VAL A 82 -6.22 -8.09 -1.26
CA VAL A 82 -5.12 -9.04 -1.45
C VAL A 82 -4.13 -8.84 -0.31
N ILE A 83 -4.07 -9.80 0.59
CA ILE A 83 -3.35 -9.71 1.86
C ILE A 83 -2.03 -10.48 1.79
N PRO A 84 -0.90 -9.90 2.23
CA PRO A 84 0.35 -10.63 2.32
C PRO A 84 0.36 -11.56 3.54
N VAL A 85 0.81 -12.80 3.31
CA VAL A 85 1.10 -13.78 4.36
C VAL A 85 2.63 -13.88 4.44
N ARG A 86 3.23 -12.99 5.21
CA ARG A 86 4.68 -12.76 5.21
C ARG A 86 5.49 -13.98 5.61
N GLU A 87 5.00 -14.79 6.54
CA GLU A 87 5.67 -16.02 6.97
C GLU A 87 5.88 -17.03 5.82
N ASN A 88 5.04 -16.97 4.79
CA ASN A 88 5.17 -17.84 3.63
C ASN A 88 6.04 -17.25 2.51
N CYS A 89 6.41 -15.97 2.61
CA CYS A 89 7.20 -15.29 1.58
C CYS A 89 8.64 -15.78 1.57
N LYS A 90 9.14 -16.11 0.37
CA LYS A 90 10.53 -16.57 0.15
C LYS A 90 11.40 -15.49 -0.52
N GLY A 91 10.87 -14.31 -0.79
CA GLY A 91 11.63 -13.22 -1.39
C GLY A 91 11.97 -13.40 -2.85
N CYS A 92 11.25 -14.24 -3.58
CA CYS A 92 11.53 -14.51 -5.01
C CYS A 92 11.22 -13.33 -5.93
N LYS A 93 10.44 -12.35 -5.47
CA LYS A 93 10.08 -11.13 -6.20
C LYS A 93 9.27 -11.33 -7.47
N MET A 94 8.67 -12.49 -7.67
CA MET A 94 7.83 -12.76 -8.83
C MET A 94 6.57 -11.87 -8.82
N CYS A 95 6.02 -11.60 -7.65
CA CYS A 95 4.87 -10.70 -7.48
C CYS A 95 5.19 -9.27 -7.94
N LEU A 96 6.40 -8.79 -7.66
CA LEU A 96 6.85 -7.47 -8.11
C LEU A 96 6.94 -7.41 -9.64
N LYS A 97 7.48 -8.45 -10.26
CA LYS A 97 7.58 -8.54 -11.73
C LYS A 97 6.19 -8.60 -12.39
N ALA A 98 5.24 -9.26 -11.73
CA ALA A 98 3.88 -9.42 -12.26
C ALA A 98 3.02 -8.18 -12.05
N CYS A 99 3.32 -7.34 -11.05
CA CYS A 99 2.52 -6.16 -10.76
C CYS A 99 2.80 -5.04 -11.77
N PRO A 100 1.78 -4.57 -12.52
CA PRO A 100 1.99 -3.48 -13.49
C PRO A 100 2.21 -2.11 -12.83
N TYR A 101 2.04 -2.03 -11.51
CA TYR A 101 2.12 -0.77 -10.74
C TYR A 101 3.33 -0.70 -9.81
N ASP A 102 4.22 -1.69 -9.83
CA ASP A 102 5.41 -1.77 -8.98
C ASP A 102 5.09 -1.57 -7.49
N VAL A 103 4.01 -2.18 -7.03
CA VAL A 103 3.53 -2.00 -5.66
C VAL A 103 4.26 -2.87 -4.63
N PRO A 104 4.46 -4.18 -4.86
CA PRO A 104 5.14 -5.01 -3.86
C PRO A 104 6.55 -4.50 -3.57
N ARG A 105 6.88 -4.43 -2.29
CA ARG A 105 8.21 -4.10 -1.80
C ARG A 105 8.71 -5.22 -0.91
N PHE A 106 9.97 -5.18 -0.54
CA PHE A 106 10.59 -6.21 0.29
C PHE A 106 11.40 -5.56 1.38
N ASP A 107 11.30 -6.09 2.60
CA ASP A 107 12.01 -5.57 3.76
C ASP A 107 13.46 -6.09 3.81
N SER A 108 14.17 -5.77 4.89
CA SER A 108 15.56 -6.19 5.09
C SER A 108 15.73 -7.71 5.18
N GLU A 109 14.67 -8.44 5.53
CA GLU A 109 14.65 -9.90 5.56
C GLU A 109 14.25 -10.52 4.21
N GLY A 110 14.00 -9.70 3.21
CA GLY A 110 13.57 -10.14 1.88
C GLY A 110 12.11 -10.57 1.80
N LYS A 111 11.31 -10.25 2.80
CA LYS A 111 9.88 -10.60 2.82
C LYS A 111 9.02 -9.48 2.24
N ILE A 112 7.91 -9.86 1.62
CA ILE A 112 7.00 -8.91 0.98
C ILE A 112 6.41 -7.90 1.98
N VAL A 113 6.39 -6.64 1.56
CA VAL A 113 5.66 -5.56 2.21
C VAL A 113 4.68 -4.98 1.20
N LYS A 114 3.39 -5.05 1.52
CA LYS A 114 2.32 -4.64 0.62
C LYS A 114 1.12 -4.20 1.43
N CYS A 115 0.40 -3.21 0.93
CA CYS A 115 -0.88 -2.79 1.52
C CYS A 115 -1.84 -3.98 1.63
N ASP A 116 -2.37 -4.20 2.82
CA ASP A 116 -3.38 -5.23 3.11
C ASP A 116 -4.80 -4.65 3.18
N GLY A 117 -4.99 -3.40 2.74
CA GLY A 117 -6.27 -2.69 2.86
C GLY A 117 -6.62 -2.31 4.30
N CYS A 118 -5.67 -2.45 5.23
CA CYS A 118 -5.94 -2.34 6.67
C CYS A 118 -7.10 -3.23 7.09
N SER A 119 -7.09 -4.47 6.64
CA SER A 119 -8.19 -5.42 6.79
C SER A 119 -8.64 -5.59 8.25
N VAL A 120 -7.71 -5.57 9.19
CA VAL A 120 -8.02 -5.66 10.63
C VAL A 120 -8.85 -4.45 11.08
N ARG A 121 -8.44 -3.24 10.69
CA ARG A 121 -9.18 -2.02 11.02
C ARG A 121 -10.56 -1.99 10.38
N VAL A 122 -10.63 -2.34 9.10
CA VAL A 122 -11.90 -2.38 8.36
C VAL A 122 -12.86 -3.40 8.96
N ALA A 123 -12.36 -4.55 9.41
CA ALA A 123 -13.14 -5.56 10.10
C ALA A 123 -13.73 -5.05 11.42
N MET A 124 -13.08 -4.09 12.06
CA MET A 124 -13.52 -3.44 13.29
C MET A 124 -14.43 -2.22 13.05
N GLY A 125 -14.78 -1.94 11.80
CA GLY A 125 -15.57 -0.76 11.43
C GLY A 125 -14.77 0.54 11.39
N LEU A 126 -13.44 0.47 11.36
CA LEU A 126 -12.57 1.63 11.31
C LEU A 126 -12.06 1.87 9.88
N GLU A 127 -11.74 3.12 9.56
CA GLU A 127 -11.10 3.45 8.29
C GLU A 127 -9.66 2.92 8.25
N PRO A 128 -9.11 2.64 7.05
CA PRO A 128 -7.68 2.45 6.90
C PRO A 128 -6.87 3.58 7.54
N ALA A 129 -5.73 3.24 8.15
CA ALA A 129 -4.93 4.22 8.90
C ALA A 129 -4.50 5.42 8.06
N CYS A 130 -4.16 5.20 6.79
CA CYS A 130 -3.75 6.27 5.87
C CYS A 130 -4.88 7.27 5.62
N ILE A 131 -6.11 6.79 5.48
CA ILE A 131 -7.28 7.65 5.28
C ILE A 131 -7.56 8.46 6.53
N LYS A 132 -7.51 7.82 7.69
CA LYS A 132 -7.72 8.48 8.99
C LYS A 132 -6.73 9.62 9.21
N ALA A 133 -5.48 9.45 8.78
CA ALA A 133 -4.43 10.46 8.95
C ALA A 133 -4.47 11.57 7.90
N CYS A 134 -5.21 11.42 6.82
CA CYS A 134 -5.21 12.39 5.72
C CYS A 134 -6.03 13.64 6.07
N ASN A 135 -5.33 14.75 6.34
CA ASN A 135 -5.97 16.02 6.73
C ASN A 135 -6.72 16.72 5.59
N THR A 136 -6.30 16.48 4.35
CA THR A 136 -6.86 17.16 3.19
C THR A 136 -8.04 16.41 2.57
N GLY A 137 -8.32 15.20 3.05
CA GLY A 137 -9.35 14.36 2.46
C GLY A 137 -8.99 13.83 1.07
N ALA A 138 -7.70 13.76 0.75
CA ALA A 138 -7.22 13.27 -0.54
C ALA A 138 -7.42 11.75 -0.68
N LEU A 139 -7.39 11.01 0.41
CA LEU A 139 -7.50 9.54 0.40
C LEU A 139 -8.92 9.09 0.71
N LYS A 140 -9.39 8.15 -0.10
CA LYS A 140 -10.72 7.55 0.05
C LYS A 140 -10.66 6.05 -0.18
N LEU A 141 -11.47 5.32 0.58
CA LEU A 141 -11.73 3.91 0.30
C LEU A 141 -12.84 3.83 -0.74
N VAL A 142 -12.54 3.20 -1.85
CA VAL A 142 -13.45 3.09 -2.99
C VAL A 142 -13.86 1.64 -3.21
#